data_2dbf1feae1c16e83e76682016abbac8a
#
_entry.id   2dbf1feae1c16e83e76682016abbac8a
#
_cell.length_a   1.000
_cell.length_b   1.000
_cell.length_c   1.000
_cell.angle_alpha   90.00
_cell.angle_beta   90.00
_cell.angle_gamma   90.00
#
_symmetry.space_group_name_H-M   'P 1'
#
loop_
_entity.id
_entity.type
_entity.pdbx_description
1 polymer ?
#
loop_
_entity_poly.entity_id
_entity_poly.type
_entity_poly.pdbx_seq_one_letter_code
_entity_poly.pdbx_strand_id
1 'polypeptide(L)'
;MFGLSKEVISEIEKKAAHFNKIYKNCLKVKNEDVLIISDYGTSISQLPLMMTTGYVLAAKDKGLPVNVVFQGVKKGFMQADDHITEAIKRLEKKSIIILALSNKLGRFGEEKSFRTYCQDKGHRFLSSTGLGDVKNDYFDLFLEAMNVNYRRLQKRGLAVKRLWDKASSITVKTDAGTDVTFDVEGMQAISNTGEYGEEGCGGNMPCGEVYIPPKGLTGVEGQVVIDASMKVDQGAQLVEEPLTLTIQDGKVVKMEGKHAKLLEATLRKYEDRAEYPLRVRHVAELGVGINPGAVVIGSMIMDEKVLGTGHIAIGSNSWFGGAIKTIFHGDQVFKSPKYYVDGKKMSV
;
A
#
# COMPACT_ATOMS: atom_id res chain seq x y z
N MET A 1 -16.39 -7.08 -21.49
CA MET A 1 -16.78 -6.90 -20.08
C MET A 1 -16.34 -5.51 -19.65
N PHE A 2 -17.17 -4.71 -19.04
CA PHE A 2 -16.89 -3.35 -18.51
C PHE A 2 -16.23 -2.37 -19.50
N GLY A 3 -16.51 -2.46 -20.80
CA GLY A 3 -15.94 -1.60 -21.84
C GLY A 3 -14.56 -2.02 -22.39
N LEU A 4 -13.95 -3.07 -21.85
CA LEU A 4 -12.71 -3.63 -22.40
C LEU A 4 -12.96 -4.34 -23.75
N SER A 5 -11.96 -4.31 -24.64
CA SER A 5 -12.02 -5.02 -25.92
C SER A 5 -12.00 -6.54 -25.72
N LYS A 6 -12.40 -7.29 -26.75
CA LYS A 6 -12.40 -8.76 -26.71
C LYS A 6 -10.98 -9.32 -26.57
N GLU A 7 -10.01 -8.69 -27.18
CA GLU A 7 -8.60 -9.07 -27.14
C GLU A 7 -8.07 -8.94 -25.71
N VAL A 8 -8.32 -7.82 -25.04
CA VAL A 8 -7.91 -7.59 -23.64
C VAL A 8 -8.58 -8.60 -22.70
N ILE A 9 -9.88 -8.87 -22.90
CA ILE A 9 -10.59 -9.88 -22.09
C ILE A 9 -9.97 -11.25 -22.27
N SER A 10 -9.66 -11.67 -23.52
CA SER A 10 -9.03 -12.95 -23.81
C SER A 10 -7.64 -13.08 -23.15
N GLU A 11 -6.85 -12.01 -23.12
CA GLU A 11 -5.58 -12.00 -22.40
C GLU A 11 -5.75 -12.15 -20.87
N ILE A 12 -6.76 -11.54 -20.30
CA ILE A 12 -7.07 -11.69 -18.87
C ILE A 12 -7.54 -13.10 -18.55
N GLU A 13 -8.36 -13.72 -19.42
CA GLU A 13 -8.82 -15.12 -19.29
C GLU A 13 -7.65 -16.09 -19.22
N LYS A 14 -6.64 -15.94 -20.07
CA LYS A 14 -5.41 -16.77 -20.04
C LYS A 14 -4.66 -16.66 -18.71
N LYS A 15 -4.86 -15.56 -17.98
CA LYS A 15 -4.20 -15.24 -16.71
C LYS A 15 -5.09 -15.45 -15.48
N ALA A 16 -6.28 -16.04 -15.64
CA ALA A 16 -7.24 -16.25 -14.57
C ALA A 16 -6.67 -17.01 -13.34
N ALA A 17 -5.68 -17.89 -13.60
CA ALA A 17 -5.01 -18.63 -12.54
C ALA A 17 -4.35 -17.73 -11.46
N HIS A 18 -3.88 -16.53 -11.83
CA HIS A 18 -3.30 -15.58 -10.88
C HIS A 18 -4.35 -15.10 -9.88
N PHE A 19 -5.54 -14.74 -10.36
CA PHE A 19 -6.66 -14.31 -9.53
C PHE A 19 -7.23 -15.45 -8.69
N ASN A 20 -7.32 -16.65 -9.24
CA ASN A 20 -7.72 -17.86 -8.50
C ASN A 20 -6.79 -18.14 -7.32
N LYS A 21 -5.49 -17.90 -7.49
CA LYS A 21 -4.48 -18.04 -6.44
C LYS A 21 -4.72 -17.06 -5.27
N ILE A 22 -5.16 -15.82 -5.54
CA ILE A 22 -5.51 -14.84 -4.52
C ILE A 22 -6.71 -15.31 -3.68
N TYR A 23 -7.79 -15.71 -4.34
CA TYR A 23 -8.96 -16.25 -3.64
C TYR A 23 -8.61 -17.44 -2.75
N LYS A 24 -7.78 -18.36 -3.25
CA LYS A 24 -7.40 -19.58 -2.53
C LYS A 24 -6.42 -19.30 -1.38
N ASN A 25 -5.34 -18.55 -1.65
CA ASN A 25 -4.20 -18.47 -0.74
C ASN A 25 -4.27 -17.25 0.19
N CYS A 26 -4.87 -16.14 -0.27
CA CYS A 26 -4.95 -14.91 0.52
C CYS A 26 -6.30 -14.80 1.24
N LEU A 27 -7.39 -14.87 0.51
CA LEU A 27 -8.73 -14.71 1.06
C LEU A 27 -9.31 -16.02 1.65
N LYS A 28 -8.78 -17.20 1.26
CA LYS A 28 -9.25 -18.53 1.72
C LYS A 28 -10.76 -18.67 1.57
N VAL A 29 -11.26 -18.28 0.39
CA VAL A 29 -12.71 -18.26 0.11
C VAL A 29 -13.35 -19.64 0.22
N LYS A 30 -14.61 -19.67 0.62
CA LYS A 30 -15.46 -20.87 0.66
C LYS A 30 -16.66 -20.67 -0.25
N ASN A 31 -17.67 -19.93 0.21
CA ASN A 31 -18.93 -19.66 -0.51
C ASN A 31 -19.50 -18.27 -0.16
N GLU A 32 -18.61 -17.34 0.23
CA GLU A 32 -19.03 -15.99 0.63
C GLU A 32 -19.40 -15.13 -0.58
N ASP A 33 -20.28 -14.16 -0.35
CA ASP A 33 -20.57 -13.11 -1.30
C ASP A 33 -19.34 -12.24 -1.56
N VAL A 34 -19.11 -11.92 -2.82
CA VAL A 34 -18.02 -11.06 -3.27
C VAL A 34 -18.58 -9.76 -3.82
N LEU A 35 -18.20 -8.65 -3.21
CA LEU A 35 -18.43 -7.31 -3.76
C LEU A 35 -17.13 -6.76 -4.32
N ILE A 36 -17.12 -6.42 -5.60
CA ILE A 36 -15.98 -5.75 -6.23
C ILE A 36 -16.37 -4.30 -6.48
N ILE A 37 -15.56 -3.38 -5.99
CA ILE A 37 -15.72 -1.94 -6.17
C ILE A 37 -14.63 -1.46 -7.12
N SER A 38 -15.01 -0.86 -8.21
CA SER A 38 -14.13 -0.42 -9.28
C SER A 38 -14.43 1.02 -9.72
N ASP A 39 -13.61 1.53 -10.60
CA ASP A 39 -13.90 2.70 -11.45
C ASP A 39 -13.49 2.41 -12.90
N TYR A 40 -13.81 3.33 -13.80
CA TYR A 40 -13.58 3.14 -15.25
C TYR A 40 -12.14 3.43 -15.68
N GLY A 41 -11.22 3.63 -14.73
CA GLY A 41 -9.84 3.97 -15.04
C GLY A 41 -9.64 5.46 -15.31
N THR A 42 -8.50 5.76 -15.93
CA THR A 42 -8.10 7.12 -16.32
C THR A 42 -7.78 7.15 -17.82
N SER A 43 -7.40 8.30 -18.36
CA SER A 43 -6.98 8.41 -19.77
C SER A 43 -5.73 7.58 -20.12
N ILE A 44 -4.94 7.19 -19.10
CA ILE A 44 -3.69 6.43 -19.29
C ILE A 44 -3.78 4.99 -18.75
N SER A 45 -4.81 4.66 -17.99
CA SER A 45 -4.90 3.36 -17.32
C SER A 45 -6.33 2.79 -17.31
N GLN A 46 -6.46 1.56 -17.79
CA GLN A 46 -7.63 0.70 -17.63
C GLN A 46 -7.38 -0.44 -16.62
N LEU A 47 -6.29 -0.37 -15.85
CA LEU A 47 -5.96 -1.40 -14.86
C LEU A 47 -7.09 -1.69 -13.88
N PRO A 48 -7.86 -0.70 -13.36
CA PRO A 48 -9.02 -1.00 -12.51
C PRO A 48 -9.99 -1.98 -13.16
N LEU A 49 -10.32 -1.78 -14.45
CA LEU A 49 -11.21 -2.65 -15.20
C LEU A 49 -10.60 -4.02 -15.49
N MET A 50 -9.31 -4.07 -15.82
CA MET A 50 -8.59 -5.32 -16.09
C MET A 50 -8.53 -6.18 -14.83
N MET A 51 -8.17 -5.60 -13.68
CA MET A 51 -8.16 -6.28 -12.38
C MET A 51 -9.56 -6.75 -11.99
N THR A 52 -10.57 -5.89 -12.12
CA THR A 52 -11.99 -6.23 -11.87
C THR A 52 -12.43 -7.41 -12.71
N THR A 53 -12.10 -7.40 -14.01
CA THR A 53 -12.45 -8.50 -14.93
C THR A 53 -11.80 -9.81 -14.47
N GLY A 54 -10.52 -9.79 -14.11
CA GLY A 54 -9.81 -10.97 -13.61
C GLY A 54 -10.42 -11.54 -12.32
N TYR A 55 -10.75 -10.68 -11.37
CA TYR A 55 -11.43 -11.12 -10.13
C TYR A 55 -12.84 -11.67 -10.40
N VAL A 56 -13.62 -11.05 -11.30
CA VAL A 56 -14.95 -11.56 -11.68
C VAL A 56 -14.86 -12.94 -12.32
N LEU A 57 -13.95 -13.13 -13.27
CA LEU A 57 -13.75 -14.42 -13.92
C LEU A 57 -13.36 -15.50 -12.90
N ALA A 58 -12.42 -15.20 -12.01
CA ALA A 58 -11.99 -16.12 -10.96
C ALA A 58 -13.09 -16.42 -9.93
N ALA A 59 -13.94 -15.44 -9.58
CA ALA A 59 -15.09 -15.68 -8.70
C ALA A 59 -16.12 -16.61 -9.36
N LYS A 60 -16.44 -16.38 -10.63
CA LYS A 60 -17.36 -17.23 -11.41
C LYS A 60 -16.83 -18.65 -11.57
N ASP A 61 -15.54 -18.83 -11.84
CA ASP A 61 -14.88 -20.15 -11.92
C ASP A 61 -15.03 -20.95 -10.61
N LYS A 62 -15.09 -20.24 -9.48
CA LYS A 62 -15.32 -20.83 -8.16
C LYS A 62 -16.79 -20.97 -7.75
N GLY A 63 -17.72 -20.54 -8.60
CA GLY A 63 -19.15 -20.53 -8.26
C GLY A 63 -19.55 -19.53 -7.18
N LEU A 64 -18.72 -18.50 -6.93
CA LEU A 64 -19.01 -17.49 -5.90
C LEU A 64 -20.04 -16.47 -6.42
N PRO A 65 -21.01 -16.07 -5.61
CA PRO A 65 -21.86 -14.90 -5.91
C PRO A 65 -20.98 -13.65 -5.99
N VAL A 66 -21.00 -12.95 -7.13
CA VAL A 66 -20.18 -11.77 -7.34
C VAL A 66 -21.02 -10.60 -7.86
N ASN A 67 -20.93 -9.48 -7.16
CA ASN A 67 -21.49 -8.20 -7.56
C ASN A 67 -20.37 -7.21 -7.84
N VAL A 68 -20.55 -6.38 -8.87
CA VAL A 68 -19.60 -5.31 -9.23
C VAL A 68 -20.32 -3.98 -9.20
N VAL A 69 -19.75 -3.01 -8.51
CA VAL A 69 -20.24 -1.64 -8.48
C VAL A 69 -19.13 -0.68 -8.88
N PHE A 70 -19.52 0.41 -9.55
CA PHE A 70 -18.58 1.39 -10.07
C PHE A 70 -18.81 2.74 -9.42
N GLN A 71 -17.73 3.47 -9.14
CA GLN A 71 -17.77 4.85 -8.66
C GLN A 71 -16.97 5.78 -9.57
N GLY A 72 -17.19 7.08 -9.41
CA GLY A 72 -16.27 8.07 -9.97
C GLY A 72 -14.89 8.03 -9.29
N VAL A 73 -13.83 8.37 -10.03
CA VAL A 73 -12.46 8.44 -9.48
C VAL A 73 -12.41 9.45 -8.33
N LYS A 74 -11.96 9.02 -7.14
CA LYS A 74 -11.90 9.86 -5.94
C LYS A 74 -10.49 10.44 -5.76
N LYS A 75 -10.43 11.72 -5.40
CA LYS A 75 -9.17 12.44 -5.11
C LYS A 75 -9.31 13.22 -3.80
N GLY A 76 -8.18 13.53 -3.18
CA GLY A 76 -8.13 14.35 -1.96
C GLY A 76 -9.10 13.85 -0.86
N PHE A 77 -10.05 14.68 -0.43
CA PHE A 77 -11.00 14.40 0.64
C PHE A 77 -12.40 14.01 0.16
N MET A 78 -12.55 13.62 -1.11
CA MET A 78 -13.83 13.20 -1.65
C MET A 78 -14.42 12.02 -0.86
N GLN A 79 -15.75 12.03 -0.71
CA GLN A 79 -16.51 10.91 -0.15
C GLN A 79 -16.61 9.78 -1.17
N ALA A 80 -16.74 8.54 -0.69
CA ALA A 80 -17.23 7.44 -1.52
C ALA A 80 -18.65 7.79 -1.99
N ASP A 81 -19.06 7.30 -3.17
CA ASP A 81 -20.41 7.54 -3.66
C ASP A 81 -21.44 6.82 -2.77
N ASP A 82 -22.62 7.41 -2.59
CA ASP A 82 -23.66 6.89 -1.70
C ASP A 82 -24.04 5.45 -2.03
N HIS A 83 -24.23 5.14 -3.32
CA HIS A 83 -24.57 3.79 -3.76
C HIS A 83 -23.45 2.77 -3.45
N ILE A 84 -22.17 3.19 -3.36
CA ILE A 84 -21.06 2.35 -2.93
C ILE A 84 -21.14 2.04 -1.43
N THR A 85 -21.36 3.10 -0.62
CA THR A 85 -21.52 2.92 0.82
C THR A 85 -22.72 2.07 1.16
N GLU A 86 -23.83 2.24 0.42
CA GLU A 86 -25.03 1.39 0.54
C GLU A 86 -24.76 -0.05 0.13
N ALA A 87 -24.07 -0.28 -1.00
CA ALA A 87 -23.73 -1.63 -1.44
C ALA A 87 -22.89 -2.37 -0.38
N ILE A 88 -21.92 -1.69 0.24
CA ILE A 88 -21.12 -2.26 1.34
C ILE A 88 -22.00 -2.55 2.57
N LYS A 89 -22.89 -1.62 2.95
CA LYS A 89 -23.75 -1.76 4.12
C LYS A 89 -24.81 -2.86 3.98
N ARG A 90 -25.22 -3.18 2.76
CA ARG A 90 -26.19 -4.26 2.45
C ARG A 90 -25.58 -5.66 2.43
N LEU A 91 -24.23 -5.76 2.43
CA LEU A 91 -23.59 -7.08 2.47
C LEU A 91 -23.92 -7.81 3.77
N GLU A 92 -24.16 -9.10 3.65
CA GLU A 92 -24.19 -9.98 4.81
C GLU A 92 -22.82 -9.98 5.52
N LYS A 93 -22.82 -10.22 6.82
CA LYS A 93 -21.58 -10.34 7.59
C LYS A 93 -20.66 -11.40 6.97
N LYS A 94 -19.34 -11.17 7.11
CA LYS A 94 -18.29 -12.10 6.67
C LYS A 94 -18.13 -12.21 5.13
N SER A 95 -18.71 -11.29 4.37
CA SER A 95 -18.52 -11.20 2.91
C SER A 95 -17.10 -10.77 2.55
N ILE A 96 -16.77 -10.83 1.26
CA ILE A 96 -15.49 -10.41 0.71
C ILE A 96 -15.67 -9.11 -0.07
N ILE A 97 -14.79 -8.14 0.17
CA ILE A 97 -14.78 -6.86 -0.56
C ILE A 97 -13.45 -6.69 -1.28
N ILE A 98 -13.50 -6.44 -2.57
CA ILE A 98 -12.32 -6.20 -3.42
C ILE A 98 -12.39 -4.78 -3.96
N LEU A 99 -11.36 -3.99 -3.71
CA LEU A 99 -11.20 -2.66 -4.28
C LEU A 99 -10.20 -2.73 -5.43
N ALA A 100 -10.62 -2.31 -6.62
CA ALA A 100 -9.76 -2.16 -7.80
C ALA A 100 -9.98 -0.75 -8.37
N LEU A 101 -9.21 0.24 -7.87
CA LEU A 101 -9.51 1.65 -8.02
C LEU A 101 -8.34 2.44 -8.58
N SER A 102 -8.63 3.40 -9.45
CA SER A 102 -7.65 4.35 -10.00
C SER A 102 -6.91 5.12 -8.93
N ASN A 103 -7.58 5.50 -7.83
CA ASN A 103 -6.95 6.21 -6.73
C ASN A 103 -7.36 5.57 -5.40
N LYS A 104 -8.51 5.91 -4.83
CA LYS A 104 -8.97 5.44 -3.52
C LYS A 104 -10.49 5.27 -3.49
N LEU A 105 -10.99 4.60 -2.45
CA LEU A 105 -12.43 4.47 -2.21
C LEU A 105 -13.10 5.83 -1.93
N GLY A 106 -12.37 6.75 -1.30
CA GLY A 106 -12.93 7.95 -0.70
C GLY A 106 -13.25 7.75 0.79
N ARG A 107 -13.72 8.79 1.46
CA ARG A 107 -14.16 8.69 2.86
C ARG A 107 -15.39 7.80 2.96
N PHE A 108 -15.35 6.85 3.86
CA PHE A 108 -16.43 5.91 4.12
C PHE A 108 -17.16 6.29 5.40
N GLY A 109 -18.18 7.14 5.26
CA GLY A 109 -18.93 7.67 6.40
C GLY A 109 -18.17 8.68 7.26
N GLU A 110 -18.80 9.16 8.31
CA GLU A 110 -18.24 10.20 9.18
C GLU A 110 -17.48 9.60 10.39
N GLU A 111 -17.95 8.48 10.92
CA GLU A 111 -17.48 7.93 12.19
C GLU A 111 -16.39 6.85 12.06
N LYS A 112 -16.42 6.03 11.00
CA LYS A 112 -15.54 4.86 10.87
C LYS A 112 -14.85 4.80 9.53
N SER A 113 -13.58 4.38 9.55
CA SER A 113 -12.87 4.05 8.32
C SER A 113 -13.45 2.78 7.68
N PHE A 114 -13.28 2.61 6.36
CA PHE A 114 -13.62 1.37 5.65
C PHE A 114 -13.02 0.11 6.31
N ARG A 115 -11.75 0.19 6.72
CA ARG A 115 -11.05 -0.92 7.41
C ARG A 115 -11.74 -1.28 8.73
N THR A 116 -12.04 -0.29 9.56
CA THR A 116 -12.76 -0.49 10.84
C THR A 116 -14.13 -1.10 10.61
N TYR A 117 -14.85 -0.62 9.59
CA TYR A 117 -16.15 -1.19 9.23
C TYR A 117 -16.05 -2.68 8.84
N CYS A 118 -15.04 -3.03 8.01
CA CYS A 118 -14.80 -4.43 7.66
C CYS A 118 -14.49 -5.30 8.87
N GLN A 119 -13.68 -4.80 9.81
CA GLN A 119 -13.38 -5.49 11.06
C GLN A 119 -14.64 -5.75 11.89
N ASP A 120 -15.46 -4.73 12.11
CA ASP A 120 -16.69 -4.84 12.91
C ASP A 120 -17.72 -5.81 12.31
N LYS A 121 -17.74 -5.93 10.99
CA LYS A 121 -18.67 -6.83 10.26
C LYS A 121 -18.07 -8.20 9.95
N GLY A 122 -16.79 -8.40 10.23
CA GLY A 122 -16.05 -9.61 9.88
C GLY A 122 -15.81 -9.75 8.37
N HIS A 123 -15.96 -8.66 7.58
CA HIS A 123 -15.63 -8.71 6.16
C HIS A 123 -14.14 -8.87 5.95
N ARG A 124 -13.76 -9.72 5.01
CA ARG A 124 -12.39 -9.78 4.50
C ARG A 124 -12.27 -8.87 3.29
N PHE A 125 -11.15 -8.19 3.16
CA PHE A 125 -10.99 -7.30 2.02
C PHE A 125 -9.59 -7.37 1.42
N LEU A 126 -9.51 -7.02 0.14
CA LEU A 126 -8.24 -6.68 -0.51
C LEU A 126 -8.37 -5.38 -1.29
N SER A 127 -7.29 -4.63 -1.33
CA SER A 127 -7.29 -3.27 -1.88
C SER A 127 -6.15 -3.11 -2.88
N SER A 128 -6.50 -2.90 -4.15
CA SER A 128 -5.61 -2.41 -5.19
C SER A 128 -6.05 -0.99 -5.55
N THR A 129 -5.39 0.00 -4.93
CA THR A 129 -5.67 1.43 -5.13
C THR A 129 -4.46 2.11 -5.77
N GLY A 130 -4.65 3.27 -6.42
CA GLY A 130 -3.58 3.94 -7.17
C GLY A 130 -3.31 3.30 -8.54
N LEU A 131 -4.22 2.47 -9.06
CA LEU A 131 -4.06 1.81 -10.36
C LEU A 131 -4.15 2.80 -11.54
N GLY A 132 -4.74 3.97 -11.34
CA GLY A 132 -4.93 4.98 -12.39
C GLY A 132 -3.65 5.64 -12.87
N ASP A 133 -2.57 5.54 -12.09
CA ASP A 133 -1.25 6.06 -12.45
C ASP A 133 -0.38 5.00 -13.15
N VAL A 134 -0.83 3.74 -13.22
CA VAL A 134 -0.11 2.61 -13.81
C VAL A 134 -0.55 2.39 -15.26
N LYS A 135 0.38 2.40 -16.21
CA LYS A 135 0.09 2.14 -17.63
C LYS A 135 -0.42 0.73 -17.85
N ASN A 136 -1.28 0.53 -18.86
CA ASN A 136 -1.83 -0.79 -19.19
C ASN A 136 -0.75 -1.84 -19.47
N ASP A 137 0.36 -1.45 -20.07
CA ASP A 137 1.50 -2.33 -20.41
C ASP A 137 2.16 -2.97 -19.17
N TYR A 138 1.91 -2.41 -17.99
CA TYR A 138 2.41 -2.95 -16.72
C TYR A 138 1.47 -3.98 -16.06
N PHE A 139 0.36 -4.33 -16.72
CA PHE A 139 -0.56 -5.33 -16.19
C PHE A 139 0.12 -6.65 -15.85
N ASP A 140 1.01 -7.12 -16.73
CA ASP A 140 1.73 -8.38 -16.51
C ASP A 140 2.69 -8.28 -15.33
N LEU A 141 3.40 -7.18 -15.16
CA LEU A 141 4.24 -6.94 -13.99
C LEU A 141 3.42 -6.95 -12.69
N PHE A 142 2.21 -6.39 -12.76
CA PHE A 142 1.29 -6.40 -11.63
C PHE A 142 0.85 -7.82 -11.27
N LEU A 143 0.53 -8.64 -12.27
CA LEU A 143 0.16 -10.04 -12.08
C LEU A 143 1.33 -10.88 -11.55
N GLU A 144 2.57 -10.65 -12.02
CA GLU A 144 3.76 -11.33 -11.49
C GLU A 144 3.97 -11.01 -10.01
N ALA A 145 3.78 -9.76 -9.60
CA ALA A 145 3.83 -9.37 -8.19
C ALA A 145 2.73 -10.06 -7.35
N MET A 146 1.60 -10.43 -7.96
CA MET A 146 0.53 -11.21 -7.33
C MET A 146 0.77 -12.72 -7.41
N ASN A 147 1.62 -13.19 -8.32
CA ASN A 147 1.88 -14.62 -8.57
C ASN A 147 3.04 -15.19 -7.73
N VAL A 148 3.22 -14.73 -6.54
CA VAL A 148 4.31 -15.16 -5.65
C VAL A 148 3.95 -16.43 -4.86
N ASN A 149 4.96 -17.02 -4.23
CA ASN A 149 4.75 -18.09 -3.26
C ASN A 149 4.34 -17.50 -1.92
N TYR A 150 3.02 -17.40 -1.66
CA TYR A 150 2.47 -16.79 -0.44
C TYR A 150 2.98 -17.43 0.84
N ARG A 151 3.15 -18.75 0.89
CA ARG A 151 3.69 -19.43 2.08
C ARG A 151 5.11 -18.96 2.42
N ARG A 152 5.94 -18.76 1.40
CA ARG A 152 7.30 -18.23 1.57
C ARG A 152 7.27 -16.75 1.97
N LEU A 153 6.41 -15.97 1.32
CA LEU A 153 6.24 -14.54 1.60
C LEU A 153 5.77 -14.31 3.05
N GLN A 154 4.74 -15.04 3.48
CA GLN A 154 4.20 -15.01 4.85
C GLN A 154 5.25 -15.41 5.88
N LYS A 155 6.01 -16.49 5.62
CA LYS A 155 7.10 -16.93 6.51
C LYS A 155 8.18 -15.84 6.65
N ARG A 156 8.58 -15.20 5.53
CA ARG A 156 9.54 -14.09 5.53
C ARG A 156 9.00 -12.89 6.28
N GLY A 157 7.80 -12.44 5.99
CA GLY A 157 7.16 -11.31 6.67
C GLY A 157 7.00 -11.53 8.16
N LEU A 158 6.59 -12.73 8.58
CA LEU A 158 6.47 -13.08 9.99
C LEU A 158 7.83 -13.09 10.71
N ALA A 159 8.90 -13.51 10.04
CA ALA A 159 10.25 -13.47 10.61
C ALA A 159 10.71 -12.03 10.86
N VAL A 160 10.54 -11.15 9.88
CA VAL A 160 10.84 -9.71 10.02
C VAL A 160 9.98 -9.09 11.13
N LYS A 161 8.66 -9.30 11.08
CA LYS A 161 7.74 -8.77 12.09
C LYS A 161 8.14 -9.18 13.51
N ARG A 162 8.42 -10.46 13.76
CA ARG A 162 8.82 -10.94 15.10
C ARG A 162 10.11 -10.32 15.61
N LEU A 163 11.01 -9.98 14.71
CA LEU A 163 12.26 -9.32 15.05
C LEU A 163 12.01 -7.85 15.39
N TRP A 164 11.23 -7.16 14.56
CA TRP A 164 10.91 -5.74 14.74
C TRP A 164 10.00 -5.48 15.95
N ASP A 165 9.04 -6.37 16.26
CA ASP A 165 8.17 -6.26 17.45
C ASP A 165 8.93 -6.30 18.79
N LYS A 166 10.17 -6.80 18.78
CA LYS A 166 11.03 -6.90 19.97
C LYS A 166 12.14 -5.87 19.99
N ALA A 167 12.29 -5.10 18.93
CA ALA A 167 13.36 -4.14 18.79
C ALA A 167 13.12 -2.89 19.64
N SER A 168 14.19 -2.35 20.20
CA SER A 168 14.22 -0.98 20.72
C SER A 168 14.60 0.01 19.63
N SER A 169 15.52 -0.38 18.73
CA SER A 169 15.97 0.48 17.64
C SER A 169 16.20 -0.28 16.34
N ILE A 170 15.97 0.40 15.22
CA ILE A 170 16.28 -0.10 13.88
C ILE A 170 17.07 0.99 13.15
N THR A 171 18.33 0.67 12.78
CA THR A 171 19.15 1.53 11.93
C THR A 171 19.17 1.00 10.51
N VAL A 172 19.01 1.88 9.54
CA VAL A 172 19.05 1.55 8.10
C VAL A 172 20.22 2.27 7.46
N LYS A 173 21.04 1.52 6.71
CA LYS A 173 22.16 2.06 5.94
C LYS A 173 22.08 1.60 4.49
N THR A 174 22.49 2.47 3.57
CA THR A 174 22.69 2.13 2.15
C THR A 174 24.04 2.63 1.66
N ASP A 175 24.54 2.04 0.57
CA ASP A 175 25.77 2.52 -0.05
C ASP A 175 25.55 3.88 -0.75
N ALA A 176 24.29 4.28 -1.02
CA ALA A 176 23.92 5.59 -1.54
C ALA A 176 23.99 6.72 -0.49
N GLY A 177 24.16 6.38 0.79
CA GLY A 177 24.35 7.38 1.86
C GLY A 177 23.21 7.47 2.88
N THR A 178 22.19 6.61 2.82
CA THR A 178 21.21 6.49 3.90
C THR A 178 21.92 6.04 5.18
N ASP A 179 21.70 6.76 6.28
CA ASP A 179 22.10 6.39 7.65
C ASP A 179 21.06 7.01 8.59
N VAL A 180 20.04 6.24 8.94
CA VAL A 180 18.90 6.69 9.74
C VAL A 180 18.57 5.67 10.81
N THR A 181 18.25 6.16 12.00
CA THR A 181 17.87 5.31 13.15
C THR A 181 16.45 5.64 13.61
N PHE A 182 15.68 4.60 13.85
CA PHE A 182 14.30 4.63 14.37
C PHE A 182 14.28 4.07 15.79
N ASP A 183 13.79 4.84 16.74
CA ASP A 183 13.29 4.31 18.01
C ASP A 183 11.94 3.66 17.76
N VAL A 184 11.86 2.37 18.01
CA VAL A 184 10.66 1.54 17.80
C VAL A 184 10.26 0.79 19.07
N GLU A 185 10.82 1.14 20.21
CA GLU A 185 10.55 0.46 21.48
C GLU A 185 9.08 0.45 21.83
N GLY A 186 8.52 -0.77 22.01
CA GLY A 186 7.11 -0.96 22.32
C GLY A 186 6.16 -0.83 21.13
N MET A 187 6.68 -0.53 19.94
CA MET A 187 5.86 -0.47 18.72
C MET A 187 5.63 -1.85 18.13
N GLN A 188 4.60 -1.99 17.31
CA GLN A 188 4.23 -3.25 16.66
C GLN A 188 4.34 -3.12 15.15
N ALA A 189 5.10 -4.00 14.53
CA ALA A 189 5.20 -4.07 13.08
C ALA A 189 3.94 -4.68 12.46
N ILE A 190 3.63 -4.29 11.24
CA ILE A 190 2.56 -4.87 10.44
C ILE A 190 3.18 -5.65 9.29
N SER A 191 2.69 -6.87 9.06
CA SER A 191 3.09 -7.72 7.96
C SER A 191 1.96 -7.80 6.95
N ASN A 192 2.13 -7.16 5.80
CA ASN A 192 1.20 -7.18 4.67
C ASN A 192 1.67 -8.22 3.66
N THR A 193 1.33 -9.48 3.87
CA THR A 193 1.85 -10.64 3.11
C THR A 193 0.76 -11.53 2.52
N GLY A 194 -0.47 -11.00 2.40
CA GLY A 194 -1.58 -11.74 1.83
C GLY A 194 -2.28 -12.69 2.81
N GLU A 195 -2.12 -12.51 4.12
CA GLU A 195 -2.87 -13.27 5.14
C GLU A 195 -4.20 -12.57 5.46
N TYR A 196 -5.17 -12.70 4.54
CA TYR A 196 -6.48 -12.05 4.63
C TYR A 196 -7.62 -13.08 4.80
N GLY A 197 -7.29 -14.28 5.26
CA GLY A 197 -8.25 -15.38 5.37
C GLY A 197 -9.10 -15.35 6.64
N GLU A 198 -8.71 -14.59 7.64
CA GLU A 198 -9.44 -14.48 8.91
C GLU A 198 -10.47 -13.34 8.83
N GLU A 199 -11.55 -13.45 9.61
CA GLU A 199 -12.62 -12.47 9.68
C GLU A 199 -12.10 -11.09 10.08
N GLY A 200 -12.55 -10.05 9.38
CA GLY A 200 -12.12 -8.67 9.59
C GLY A 200 -10.72 -8.34 9.06
N CYS A 201 -10.00 -9.30 8.51
CA CYS A 201 -8.66 -9.10 7.96
C CYS A 201 -8.70 -8.58 6.52
N GLY A 202 -7.65 -7.87 6.14
CA GLY A 202 -7.43 -7.42 4.77
C GLY A 202 -6.20 -6.56 4.63
N GLY A 203 -5.83 -6.28 3.39
CA GLY A 203 -4.65 -5.48 3.08
C GLY A 203 -4.53 -5.15 1.60
N ASN A 204 -3.37 -4.64 1.22
CA ASN A 204 -3.10 -4.24 -0.16
C ASN A 204 -2.70 -5.43 -1.04
N MET A 205 -3.01 -5.32 -2.33
CA MET A 205 -2.61 -6.28 -3.36
C MET A 205 -2.08 -5.49 -4.59
N PRO A 206 -0.83 -5.74 -5.04
CA PRO A 206 0.12 -6.72 -4.54
C PRO A 206 0.49 -6.50 -3.08
N CYS A 207 0.85 -7.59 -2.40
CA CYS A 207 1.34 -7.55 -1.03
C CYS A 207 2.83 -7.93 -0.98
N GLY A 208 3.46 -7.76 0.15
CA GLY A 208 4.86 -8.15 0.36
C GLY A 208 5.71 -7.05 0.97
N GLU A 209 5.28 -6.58 2.14
CA GLU A 209 6.04 -5.64 2.95
C GLU A 209 5.87 -5.96 4.43
N VAL A 210 6.81 -5.46 5.21
CA VAL A 210 6.66 -5.30 6.66
C VAL A 210 7.02 -3.88 7.01
N TYR A 211 6.21 -3.24 7.82
CA TYR A 211 6.43 -1.85 8.22
C TYR A 211 6.11 -1.64 9.69
N ILE A 212 6.73 -0.61 10.29
CA ILE A 212 6.60 -0.26 11.70
C ILE A 212 6.59 1.26 11.86
N PRO A 213 5.72 1.83 12.72
CA PRO A 213 5.78 3.24 13.05
C PRO A 213 6.94 3.51 14.02
N PRO A 214 7.56 4.70 14.00
CA PRO A 214 8.47 5.12 15.04
C PRO A 214 7.71 5.42 16.35
N LYS A 215 8.43 5.38 17.47
CA LYS A 215 7.90 5.74 18.79
C LYS A 215 7.68 7.25 18.88
N GLY A 216 6.46 7.64 19.16
CA GLY A 216 6.09 9.05 19.35
C GLY A 216 6.25 9.91 18.09
N LEU A 217 6.69 11.14 18.28
CA LEU A 217 6.90 12.13 17.21
C LEU A 217 8.38 12.31 16.86
N THR A 218 9.29 12.03 17.78
CA THR A 218 10.71 12.38 17.68
C THR A 218 11.63 11.16 17.50
N GLY A 219 11.09 9.98 17.36
CA GLY A 219 11.84 8.71 17.34
C GLY A 219 12.62 8.43 16.05
N VAL A 220 12.99 9.44 15.24
CA VAL A 220 13.75 9.22 14.01
C VAL A 220 14.84 10.27 13.86
N GLU A 221 16.10 9.82 13.65
CA GLU A 221 17.28 10.69 13.46
C GLU A 221 18.16 10.19 12.33
N GLY A 222 18.73 11.12 11.55
CA GLY A 222 19.73 10.83 10.51
C GLY A 222 19.35 11.33 9.13
N GLN A 223 19.76 10.61 8.10
CA GLN A 223 19.46 10.97 6.71
C GLN A 223 19.00 9.77 5.89
N VAL A 224 18.14 10.03 4.91
CA VAL A 224 17.66 9.04 3.95
C VAL A 224 17.92 9.53 2.53
N VAL A 225 18.52 8.69 1.71
CA VAL A 225 18.72 8.94 0.28
C VAL A 225 17.68 8.12 -0.49
N ILE A 226 16.77 8.81 -1.14
CA ILE A 226 15.70 8.23 -1.97
C ILE A 226 16.24 8.11 -3.39
N ASP A 227 16.32 6.90 -3.92
CA ASP A 227 16.92 6.59 -5.23
C ASP A 227 16.09 5.58 -6.05
N ALA A 228 14.85 5.30 -5.63
CA ALA A 228 13.94 4.44 -6.37
C ALA A 228 12.69 5.19 -6.85
N SER A 229 11.78 5.49 -5.95
CA SER A 229 10.56 6.25 -6.25
C SER A 229 10.09 7.09 -5.07
N MET A 230 9.27 8.10 -5.36
CA MET A 230 8.75 9.00 -4.35
C MET A 230 7.27 9.31 -4.58
N LYS A 231 6.51 9.42 -3.49
CA LYS A 231 5.12 9.88 -3.51
C LYS A 231 5.07 11.40 -3.34
N VAL A 232 4.41 12.03 -4.28
CA VAL A 232 4.10 13.46 -4.28
C VAL A 232 2.60 13.68 -4.49
N ASP A 233 2.16 14.92 -4.49
CA ASP A 233 0.73 15.25 -4.65
C ASP A 233 0.11 14.70 -5.94
N GLN A 234 0.87 14.70 -7.04
CA GLN A 234 0.40 14.22 -8.35
C GLN A 234 0.38 12.69 -8.49
N GLY A 235 0.95 11.95 -7.56
CA GLY A 235 1.07 10.49 -7.65
C GLY A 235 2.45 10.01 -7.21
N ALA A 236 2.80 8.78 -7.57
CA ALA A 236 4.14 8.26 -7.41
C ALA A 236 4.95 8.47 -8.69
N GLN A 237 6.26 8.67 -8.57
CA GLN A 237 7.15 8.80 -9.70
C GLN A 237 8.53 8.20 -9.41
N LEU A 238 9.22 7.78 -10.45
CA LEU A 238 10.61 7.33 -10.36
C LEU A 238 11.54 8.50 -10.01
N VAL A 239 12.56 8.20 -9.22
CA VAL A 239 13.62 9.13 -8.86
C VAL A 239 14.85 8.81 -9.73
N GLU A 240 15.12 9.67 -10.71
CA GLU A 240 16.26 9.53 -11.63
C GLU A 240 17.58 9.95 -10.99
N GLU A 241 17.55 11.03 -10.19
CA GLU A 241 18.68 11.54 -9.42
C GLU A 241 18.34 11.51 -7.93
N PRO A 242 19.23 11.01 -7.06
CA PRO A 242 18.94 10.84 -5.65
C PRO A 242 18.45 12.11 -4.97
N LEU A 243 17.47 11.93 -4.06
CA LEU A 243 16.93 12.96 -3.19
C LEU A 243 17.35 12.63 -1.75
N THR A 244 18.10 13.53 -1.11
CA THR A 244 18.53 13.37 0.28
C THR A 244 17.59 14.12 1.22
N LEU A 245 17.08 13.42 2.23
CA LEU A 245 16.26 13.97 3.31
C LEU A 245 17.07 13.93 4.60
N THR A 246 17.28 15.09 5.25
CA THR A 246 17.84 15.17 6.61
C THR A 246 16.69 15.17 7.61
N ILE A 247 16.78 14.31 8.61
CA ILE A 247 15.76 14.10 9.63
C ILE A 247 16.33 14.44 10.99
N GLN A 248 15.65 15.31 11.73
CA GLN A 248 15.97 15.70 13.10
C GLN A 248 14.69 15.73 13.94
N ASP A 249 14.73 15.16 15.14
CA ASP A 249 13.56 15.06 16.02
C ASP A 249 12.34 14.49 15.28
N GLY A 250 12.53 13.46 14.47
CA GLY A 250 11.48 12.81 13.70
C GLY A 250 10.94 13.60 12.50
N LYS A 251 11.49 14.78 12.17
CA LYS A 251 11.02 15.66 11.08
C LYS A 251 12.03 15.76 9.96
N VAL A 252 11.53 15.81 8.74
CA VAL A 252 12.32 16.21 7.58
C VAL A 252 12.59 17.71 7.68
N VAL A 253 13.84 18.09 7.97
CA VAL A 253 14.28 19.48 8.16
C VAL A 253 15.01 20.04 6.94
N LYS A 254 15.58 19.19 6.10
CA LYS A 254 16.29 19.59 4.88
C LYS A 254 16.04 18.57 3.76
N MET A 255 15.97 19.06 2.52
CA MET A 255 15.83 18.23 1.32
C MET A 255 16.82 18.75 0.26
N GLU A 256 17.59 17.83 -0.33
CA GLU A 256 18.63 18.16 -1.31
C GLU A 256 18.54 17.24 -2.53
N GLY A 257 18.64 17.79 -3.71
CA GLY A 257 18.57 17.08 -4.99
C GLY A 257 17.50 17.65 -5.92
N LYS A 258 17.46 17.14 -7.14
CA LYS A 258 16.59 17.62 -8.23
C LYS A 258 15.10 17.67 -7.85
N HIS A 259 14.66 16.64 -7.11
CA HIS A 259 13.26 16.48 -6.73
C HIS A 259 12.87 17.20 -5.42
N ALA A 260 13.82 17.84 -4.73
CA ALA A 260 13.58 18.48 -3.43
C ALA A 260 12.46 19.53 -3.47
N LYS A 261 12.45 20.39 -4.51
CA LYS A 261 11.42 21.43 -4.68
C LYS A 261 10.01 20.84 -4.85
N LEU A 262 9.89 19.70 -5.53
CA LEU A 262 8.61 19.05 -5.78
C LEU A 262 8.04 18.41 -4.51
N LEU A 263 8.88 17.73 -3.71
CA LEU A 263 8.46 17.18 -2.43
C LEU A 263 8.13 18.30 -1.44
N GLU A 264 8.95 19.37 -1.39
CA GLU A 264 8.69 20.55 -0.57
C GLU A 264 7.34 21.19 -0.91
N ALA A 265 7.04 21.39 -2.18
CA ALA A 265 5.75 21.94 -2.62
C ALA A 265 4.58 21.02 -2.23
N THR A 266 4.79 19.70 -2.33
CA THR A 266 3.81 18.71 -1.87
C THR A 266 3.53 18.88 -0.38
N LEU A 267 4.56 18.86 0.46
CA LEU A 267 4.37 18.96 1.92
C LEU A 267 3.71 20.27 2.32
N ARG A 268 4.13 21.41 1.76
CA ARG A 268 3.51 22.74 2.02
C ARG A 268 2.01 22.75 1.70
N LYS A 269 1.63 22.18 0.56
CA LYS A 269 0.20 22.09 0.18
C LYS A 269 -0.65 21.37 1.23
N TYR A 270 -0.10 20.36 1.90
CA TYR A 270 -0.79 19.64 2.96
C TYR A 270 -0.67 20.34 4.31
N GLU A 271 0.45 21.02 4.60
CA GLU A 271 0.61 21.88 5.77
C GLU A 271 -0.46 22.99 5.80
N ASP A 272 -0.69 23.67 4.68
CA ASP A 272 -1.69 24.74 4.55
C ASP A 272 -3.13 24.29 4.86
N ARG A 273 -3.39 22.98 4.89
CA ARG A 273 -4.73 22.39 5.08
C ARG A 273 -4.86 21.53 6.32
N ALA A 274 -3.74 21.20 6.96
CA ALA A 274 -3.73 20.30 8.09
C ALA A 274 -4.15 21.01 9.39
N GLU A 275 -4.93 20.34 10.22
CA GLU A 275 -5.22 20.79 11.59
C GLU A 275 -3.93 20.95 12.41
N TYR A 276 -2.95 20.07 12.16
CA TYR A 276 -1.61 20.11 12.79
C TYR A 276 -0.53 20.20 11.70
N PRO A 277 -0.25 21.40 11.14
CA PRO A 277 0.67 21.56 10.01
C PRO A 277 2.04 20.95 10.23
N LEU A 278 2.62 21.15 11.41
CA LEU A 278 3.96 20.66 11.75
C LEU A 278 4.07 19.13 11.72
N ARG A 279 2.95 18.39 11.81
CA ARG A 279 2.95 16.92 11.76
C ARG A 279 3.08 16.36 10.34
N VAL A 280 2.87 17.17 9.32
CA VAL A 280 2.95 16.75 7.92
C VAL A 280 4.37 16.31 7.56
N ARG A 281 5.40 16.92 8.16
CA ARG A 281 6.82 16.60 7.89
C ARG A 281 7.41 15.48 8.73
N HIS A 282 6.64 14.89 9.64
CA HIS A 282 7.19 13.80 10.46
C HIS A 282 7.33 12.52 9.65
N VAL A 283 8.41 11.80 9.92
CA VAL A 283 8.61 10.44 9.42
C VAL A 283 7.68 9.50 10.20
N ALA A 284 6.84 8.84 9.48
CA ALA A 284 5.70 8.09 10.02
C ALA A 284 5.92 6.59 10.06
N GLU A 285 6.84 6.09 9.22
CA GLU A 285 6.97 4.67 8.93
C GLU A 285 8.39 4.32 8.51
N LEU A 286 8.84 3.17 8.93
CA LEU A 286 9.92 2.43 8.31
C LEU A 286 9.36 1.14 7.72
N GLY A 287 9.64 0.88 6.45
CA GLY A 287 9.19 -0.33 5.77
C GLY A 287 10.30 -1.06 5.03
N VAL A 288 10.05 -2.35 4.76
CA VAL A 288 10.89 -3.22 3.93
C VAL A 288 10.05 -3.99 2.93
N GLY A 289 10.40 -3.88 1.65
CA GLY A 289 9.84 -4.67 0.57
C GLY A 289 10.40 -6.09 0.58
N ILE A 290 9.52 -7.08 0.46
CA ILE A 290 9.88 -8.52 0.52
C ILE A 290 9.25 -9.36 -0.58
N ASN A 291 8.57 -8.75 -1.55
CA ASN A 291 7.93 -9.43 -2.68
C ASN A 291 8.93 -9.65 -3.83
N PRO A 292 9.30 -10.89 -4.16
CA PRO A 292 10.27 -11.17 -5.21
C PRO A 292 9.71 -11.02 -6.63
N GLY A 293 8.40 -10.88 -6.80
CA GLY A 293 7.75 -10.66 -8.11
C GLY A 293 7.45 -9.19 -8.39
N ALA A 294 7.62 -8.30 -7.41
CA ALA A 294 7.42 -6.87 -7.60
C ALA A 294 8.67 -6.21 -8.19
N VAL A 295 8.45 -5.14 -8.95
CA VAL A 295 9.49 -4.32 -9.57
C VAL A 295 9.17 -2.83 -9.41
N VAL A 296 10.20 -1.99 -9.36
CA VAL A 296 10.03 -0.53 -9.25
C VAL A 296 9.58 0.02 -10.60
N ILE A 297 8.40 0.63 -10.63
CA ILE A 297 7.77 1.16 -11.86
C ILE A 297 7.27 2.61 -11.73
N GLY A 298 7.48 3.25 -10.58
CA GLY A 298 6.92 4.58 -10.28
C GLY A 298 5.45 4.51 -9.83
N SER A 299 5.04 3.40 -9.25
CA SER A 299 3.72 3.22 -8.63
C SER A 299 3.88 2.69 -7.22
N MET A 300 3.46 3.47 -6.24
CA MET A 300 3.76 3.18 -4.84
C MET A 300 3.20 1.84 -4.37
N ILE A 301 2.00 1.44 -4.85
CA ILE A 301 1.42 0.14 -4.50
C ILE A 301 2.30 -1.05 -4.92
N MET A 302 3.20 -0.86 -5.88
CA MET A 302 4.18 -1.84 -6.34
C MET A 302 5.55 -1.62 -5.69
N ASP A 303 6.03 -0.39 -5.74
CA ASP A 303 7.43 -0.03 -5.48
C ASP A 303 7.86 -0.31 -4.03
N GLU A 304 6.98 -0.06 -3.06
CA GLU A 304 7.20 -0.32 -1.64
C GLU A 304 7.23 -1.82 -1.28
N LYS A 305 6.79 -2.71 -2.20
CA LYS A 305 6.76 -4.16 -1.99
C LYS A 305 8.01 -4.87 -2.49
N VAL A 306 8.81 -4.22 -3.34
CA VAL A 306 9.92 -4.86 -4.07
C VAL A 306 10.95 -5.46 -3.12
N LEU A 307 11.27 -6.74 -3.30
CA LEU A 307 12.34 -7.37 -2.53
C LEU A 307 13.68 -6.66 -2.76
N GLY A 308 14.31 -6.21 -1.68
CA GLY A 308 15.56 -5.45 -1.72
C GLY A 308 15.38 -3.95 -1.79
N THR A 309 14.16 -3.45 -1.57
CA THR A 309 13.93 -2.02 -1.28
C THR A 309 13.60 -1.81 0.20
N GLY A 310 13.79 -0.58 0.65
CA GLY A 310 13.20 -0.04 1.86
C GLY A 310 12.40 1.20 1.54
N HIS A 311 11.55 1.60 2.44
CA HIS A 311 10.85 2.87 2.34
C HIS A 311 10.70 3.52 3.71
N ILE A 312 10.58 4.83 3.68
CA ILE A 312 10.03 5.60 4.79
C ILE A 312 8.75 6.27 4.33
N ALA A 313 7.77 6.43 5.22
CA ALA A 313 6.65 7.32 4.94
C ALA A 313 6.82 8.64 5.67
N ILE A 314 6.35 9.71 5.04
CA ILE A 314 6.22 11.04 5.66
C ILE A 314 4.73 11.30 5.90
N GLY A 315 4.36 11.76 7.10
CA GLY A 315 2.99 12.18 7.42
C GLY A 315 2.30 11.32 8.48
N SER A 316 1.09 10.84 8.22
CA SER A 316 0.23 10.18 9.22
C SER A 316 0.56 8.69 9.39
N ASN A 317 0.44 8.18 10.64
CA ASN A 317 0.58 6.77 10.98
C ASN A 317 -0.44 6.30 12.05
N SER A 318 -1.41 7.15 12.36
CA SER A 318 -2.34 6.89 13.47
C SER A 318 -3.24 5.66 13.26
N TRP A 319 -3.46 5.24 12.02
CA TRP A 319 -4.31 4.07 11.73
C TRP A 319 -3.59 2.71 11.93
N PHE A 320 -2.26 2.73 12.13
CA PHE A 320 -1.49 1.51 12.42
C PHE A 320 -0.63 1.61 13.69
N GLY A 321 -1.08 2.40 14.65
CA GLY A 321 -0.53 2.44 16.01
C GLY A 321 0.49 3.53 16.28
N GLY A 322 0.79 4.41 15.32
CA GLY A 322 1.67 5.56 15.52
C GLY A 322 0.97 6.76 16.14
N ALA A 323 1.75 7.75 16.58
CA ALA A 323 1.28 8.96 17.24
C ALA A 323 0.99 10.13 16.28
N ILE A 324 1.33 10.00 14.99
CA ILE A 324 1.22 11.08 14.02
C ILE A 324 -0.14 11.03 13.34
N LYS A 325 -0.99 11.99 13.65
CA LYS A 325 -2.29 12.20 12.98
C LYS A 325 -2.20 13.46 12.12
N THR A 326 -2.27 13.28 10.80
CA THR A 326 -2.33 14.35 9.81
C THR A 326 -3.06 13.88 8.55
N ILE A 327 -3.11 14.71 7.51
CA ILE A 327 -3.89 14.49 6.29
C ILE A 327 -3.06 13.97 5.11
N PHE A 328 -1.76 13.80 5.29
CA PHE A 328 -0.82 13.28 4.30
C PHE A 328 -0.23 11.97 4.77
N HIS A 329 0.09 11.09 3.83
CA HIS A 329 0.95 9.93 3.98
C HIS A 329 1.58 9.65 2.62
N GLY A 330 2.89 9.60 2.58
CA GLY A 330 3.60 9.41 1.32
C GLY A 330 4.91 8.67 1.50
N ASP A 331 4.98 7.50 0.86
CA ASP A 331 6.15 6.64 0.91
C ASP A 331 7.25 7.15 -0.01
N GLN A 332 8.48 6.96 0.44
CA GLN A 332 9.71 7.35 -0.23
C GLN A 332 10.61 6.11 -0.28
N VAL A 333 10.80 5.55 -1.47
CA VAL A 333 11.44 4.24 -1.65
C VAL A 333 12.92 4.40 -2.01
N PHE A 334 13.75 3.56 -1.38
CA PHE A 334 15.21 3.50 -1.62
C PHE A 334 15.67 2.06 -1.81
N LYS A 335 16.80 1.89 -2.49
CA LYS A 335 17.36 0.59 -2.90
C LYS A 335 18.37 0.04 -1.89
N SER A 336 18.51 -1.28 -1.88
CA SER A 336 19.59 -2.03 -1.23
C SER A 336 19.83 -1.67 0.25
N PRO A 337 18.78 -1.59 1.09
CA PRO A 337 18.92 -1.30 2.50
C PRO A 337 19.66 -2.42 3.26
N LYS A 338 20.48 -2.01 4.21
CA LYS A 338 21.09 -2.87 5.23
C LYS A 338 20.47 -2.49 6.57
N TYR A 339 19.68 -3.39 7.15
CA TYR A 339 19.01 -3.16 8.44
C TYR A 339 19.86 -3.67 9.61
N TYR A 340 19.89 -2.91 10.68
CA TYR A 340 20.50 -3.28 11.95
C TYR A 340 19.47 -3.12 13.06
N VAL A 341 19.11 -4.23 13.69
CA VAL A 341 18.14 -4.28 14.79
C VAL A 341 18.92 -4.39 16.09
N ASP A 342 18.77 -3.41 16.98
CA ASP A 342 19.55 -3.28 18.22
C ASP A 342 21.06 -3.50 17.98
N GLY A 343 21.58 -2.87 16.92
CA GLY A 343 22.98 -2.93 16.49
C GLY A 343 23.40 -4.20 15.74
N LYS A 344 22.52 -5.21 15.61
CA LYS A 344 22.82 -6.47 14.92
C LYS A 344 22.25 -6.47 13.49
N LYS A 345 23.09 -6.80 12.51
CA LYS A 345 22.69 -6.88 11.11
C LYS A 345 21.59 -7.92 10.91
N MET A 346 20.49 -7.51 10.28
CA MET A 346 19.38 -8.38 9.90
C MET A 346 19.58 -8.88 8.47
N SER A 347 19.21 -10.15 8.22
CA SER A 347 19.05 -10.70 6.85
C SER A 347 17.57 -10.70 6.49
N VAL A 348 17.21 -10.15 5.33
CA VAL A 348 15.85 -10.07 4.80
C VAL A 348 15.59 -11.18 3.77
#